data_c6ddbc78e03dd72d95322d5e7db3b4f4
#
_entry.id   c6ddbc78e03dd72d95322d5e7db3b4f4
#
_cell.length_a   1.000
_cell.length_b   1.000
_cell.length_c   1.000
_cell.angle_alpha   90.00
_cell.angle_beta   90.00
_cell.angle_gamma   90.00
#
_symmetry.space_group_name_H-M   'P 1'
#
loop_
_entity.id
_entity.type
_entity.pdbx_description
1 polymer ?
#
loop_
_entity_poly.entity_id
_entity_poly.type
_entity_poly.pdbx_seq_one_letter_code
_entity_poly.pdbx_strand_id
1 'polypeptide(L)'
;ADVSTAKIADLVVIKDGSEADGSTANTLRARVTDAFGNALAGQTVSVMAGNGATVAPTVITEPDGTVEISVTSQTAGISAVTASINSSSQSRDVTFIADVRTAKIAELEVIRDNAVADGSTANTLQVKVTDANGNTLAGQAVSVLAGNSATVASTVTTKPDGTVEISVTSQTAGTSTVTASINSSSLSRNVTFVADVSTAKIADLVVIQDNSVADGAMANTLRMRVTDAFGNTLGGQTVSVTADNSAMVASTVITGPDGTVEISVTSQTAGISIVTASINNSSLSRDVTFVADVRTAKIADLVVIKDGSEADGSTANTLQVRVTDAFGNALAGQTVSVLADNGATVAPTVTTQPDGTVEISVTSQTAGVSAVTATINSSTQSQNVTFIADVRTAKIADLVVIKDGSEADGSTANTLQVKVTDAFGNALAGQTVSVMAGNGATTAPTVTTQPDGTVEISVTSQTAGASTVTASINNSSLSQNVTFVADVSTAKIADLVVIKDGSEADGS
;
A
#
# COMPACT_ATOMS: atom_id res chain seq x y z
N ALA A 1 -44.62 -73.43 -74.71
CA ALA A 1 -44.06 -72.08 -74.65
C ALA A 1 -42.67 -72.07 -75.31
N ASP A 2 -42.33 -71.05 -76.09
CA ASP A 2 -41.09 -70.91 -76.83
C ASP A 2 -40.01 -70.23 -75.96
N VAL A 3 -39.07 -71.00 -75.45
CA VAL A 3 -37.99 -70.47 -74.61
C VAL A 3 -36.97 -69.58 -75.33
N SER A 4 -36.88 -69.65 -76.70
CA SER A 4 -36.00 -68.80 -77.48
C SER A 4 -36.41 -67.34 -77.53
N THR A 5 -37.68 -67.09 -77.26
CA THR A 5 -38.29 -65.73 -77.19
C THR A 5 -38.54 -65.24 -75.74
N ALA A 6 -37.93 -65.92 -74.82
CA ALA A 6 -38.04 -65.56 -73.36
C ALA A 6 -37.68 -64.10 -73.13
N LYS A 7 -38.58 -63.41 -72.41
CA LYS A 7 -38.41 -61.98 -71.99
C LYS A 7 -38.88 -61.78 -70.59
N ILE A 8 -38.32 -60.77 -69.90
CA ILE A 8 -38.84 -60.26 -68.64
C ILE A 8 -40.15 -59.53 -68.95
N ALA A 9 -41.28 -60.12 -68.64
CA ALA A 9 -42.61 -59.56 -68.89
C ALA A 9 -42.95 -58.51 -67.84
N ASP A 10 -42.52 -58.72 -66.60
CA ASP A 10 -42.74 -57.80 -65.52
C ASP A 10 -41.66 -57.98 -64.44
N LEU A 11 -41.31 -56.84 -63.73
CA LEU A 11 -40.48 -56.80 -62.53
C LEU A 11 -41.17 -55.89 -61.54
N VAL A 12 -41.64 -56.42 -60.39
CA VAL A 12 -42.44 -55.69 -59.39
C VAL A 12 -41.73 -55.76 -58.04
N VAL A 13 -41.66 -54.63 -57.36
CA VAL A 13 -41.19 -54.54 -55.98
C VAL A 13 -42.29 -55.07 -55.04
N ILE A 14 -42.01 -56.12 -54.24
CA ILE A 14 -42.94 -56.73 -53.33
C ILE A 14 -42.76 -56.16 -51.92
N LYS A 15 -41.50 -55.97 -51.51
CA LYS A 15 -41.09 -55.35 -50.23
C LYS A 15 -40.00 -54.36 -50.51
N ASP A 16 -40.15 -53.14 -49.94
CA ASP A 16 -39.20 -52.06 -50.00
C ASP A 16 -38.96 -51.47 -48.63
N GLY A 17 -37.90 -50.64 -48.41
CA GLY A 17 -37.55 -49.97 -47.19
C GLY A 17 -36.94 -50.88 -46.14
N SER A 18 -36.28 -51.96 -46.53
CA SER A 18 -35.55 -52.84 -45.59
C SER A 18 -34.33 -52.13 -45.01
N GLU A 19 -33.96 -52.50 -43.80
CA GLU A 19 -32.77 -51.95 -43.10
C GLU A 19 -31.50 -52.38 -43.85
N ALA A 20 -30.54 -51.46 -43.93
CA ALA A 20 -29.22 -51.69 -44.51
C ALA A 20 -28.29 -52.44 -43.52
N ASP A 21 -28.77 -53.57 -43.00
CA ASP A 21 -28.05 -54.43 -42.02
C ASP A 21 -27.26 -55.58 -42.67
N GLY A 22 -27.36 -55.71 -44.01
CA GLY A 22 -26.74 -56.80 -44.75
C GLY A 22 -27.54 -58.13 -44.71
N SER A 23 -28.59 -58.20 -43.94
CA SER A 23 -29.40 -59.41 -43.74
C SER A 23 -30.87 -59.25 -44.07
N THR A 24 -31.46 -58.12 -43.78
CA THR A 24 -32.87 -57.85 -44.07
C THR A 24 -33.09 -57.51 -45.55
N ALA A 25 -33.83 -58.39 -46.27
CA ALA A 25 -33.98 -58.28 -47.73
C ALA A 25 -35.17 -57.38 -48.12
N ASN A 26 -34.97 -56.55 -49.16
CA ASN A 26 -36.00 -56.13 -50.08
C ASN A 26 -36.31 -57.28 -51.05
N THR A 27 -37.54 -57.44 -51.48
CA THR A 27 -37.92 -58.49 -52.40
C THR A 27 -38.63 -57.94 -53.69
N LEU A 28 -38.26 -58.51 -54.83
CA LEU A 28 -38.88 -58.23 -56.11
C LEU A 28 -39.40 -59.55 -56.70
N ARG A 29 -40.38 -59.49 -57.53
CA ARG A 29 -40.89 -60.62 -58.31
C ARG A 29 -40.70 -60.32 -59.77
N ALA A 30 -39.93 -61.14 -60.46
CA ALA A 30 -39.87 -61.14 -61.95
C ALA A 30 -40.78 -62.16 -62.51
N ARG A 31 -41.39 -61.82 -63.66
CA ARG A 31 -42.16 -62.78 -64.46
C ARG A 31 -41.60 -62.90 -65.86
N VAL A 32 -41.33 -64.13 -66.27
CA VAL A 32 -40.78 -64.48 -67.56
C VAL A 32 -41.85 -65.15 -68.44
N THR A 33 -41.97 -64.63 -69.68
CA THR A 33 -42.91 -65.16 -70.66
C THR A 33 -42.25 -65.35 -72.04
N ASP A 34 -42.85 -66.10 -72.89
CA ASP A 34 -42.49 -66.09 -74.33
C ASP A 34 -43.05 -64.86 -75.06
N ALA A 35 -42.85 -64.72 -76.37
CA ALA A 35 -43.31 -63.60 -77.14
C ALA A 35 -44.85 -63.45 -77.14
N PHE A 36 -45.57 -64.54 -76.86
CA PHE A 36 -47.06 -64.59 -76.86
C PHE A 36 -47.67 -64.41 -75.45
N GLY A 37 -46.79 -64.22 -74.38
CA GLY A 37 -47.28 -64.02 -73.03
C GLY A 37 -47.47 -65.30 -72.22
N ASN A 38 -47.08 -66.49 -72.71
CA ASN A 38 -47.16 -67.74 -71.97
C ASN A 38 -46.03 -67.79 -70.93
N ALA A 39 -46.35 -68.16 -69.68
CA ALA A 39 -45.42 -68.29 -68.60
C ALA A 39 -44.33 -69.33 -68.93
N LEU A 40 -43.07 -69.03 -68.61
CA LEU A 40 -41.90 -69.88 -68.80
C LEU A 40 -41.27 -70.34 -67.49
N ALA A 41 -41.44 -71.63 -67.13
CA ALA A 41 -40.80 -72.23 -65.95
C ALA A 41 -39.34 -72.62 -66.24
N GLY A 42 -38.54 -72.76 -65.22
CA GLY A 42 -37.14 -73.23 -65.23
C GLY A 42 -36.19 -72.34 -65.98
N GLN A 43 -36.50 -71.09 -66.28
CA GLN A 43 -35.65 -70.17 -66.99
C GLN A 43 -34.67 -69.52 -65.98
N THR A 44 -33.44 -69.45 -66.41
CA THR A 44 -32.37 -68.75 -65.68
C THR A 44 -32.41 -67.24 -65.95
N VAL A 45 -32.77 -66.43 -64.99
CA VAL A 45 -32.77 -64.97 -64.99
C VAL A 45 -31.48 -64.46 -64.35
N SER A 46 -30.72 -63.65 -65.06
CA SER A 46 -29.55 -62.96 -64.53
C SER A 46 -30.03 -61.76 -63.78
N VAL A 47 -29.52 -61.52 -62.58
CA VAL A 47 -29.87 -60.43 -61.73
C VAL A 47 -28.62 -59.65 -61.26
N MET A 48 -28.72 -58.34 -61.32
CA MET A 48 -27.71 -57.40 -60.88
C MET A 48 -28.35 -56.36 -59.94
N ALA A 49 -27.60 -55.96 -58.90
CA ALA A 49 -28.01 -54.88 -58.03
C ALA A 49 -26.94 -53.78 -57.94
N GLY A 50 -27.37 -52.53 -57.88
CA GLY A 50 -26.49 -51.36 -57.76
C GLY A 50 -26.21 -51.02 -56.29
N ASN A 51 -25.50 -49.93 -56.07
CA ASN A 51 -25.17 -49.34 -54.75
C ASN A 51 -24.61 -50.33 -53.72
N GLY A 52 -23.76 -51.29 -54.18
CA GLY A 52 -23.18 -52.30 -53.31
C GLY A 52 -24.15 -53.32 -52.70
N ALA A 53 -25.41 -53.36 -53.20
CA ALA A 53 -26.37 -54.34 -52.72
C ALA A 53 -26.01 -55.75 -53.24
N THR A 54 -26.29 -56.74 -52.41
CA THR A 54 -26.04 -58.14 -52.71
C THR A 54 -27.31 -58.86 -53.18
N VAL A 55 -27.18 -59.57 -54.25
CA VAL A 55 -28.28 -60.39 -54.87
C VAL A 55 -27.67 -61.67 -55.40
N ALA A 56 -28.45 -62.75 -55.44
CA ALA A 56 -28.08 -63.95 -56.20
C ALA A 56 -27.91 -63.59 -57.67
N PRO A 57 -26.75 -63.87 -58.37
CA PRO A 57 -26.50 -63.43 -59.74
C PRO A 57 -27.39 -64.10 -60.73
N THR A 58 -27.99 -65.23 -60.37
CA THR A 58 -28.99 -65.95 -61.20
C THR A 58 -30.11 -66.52 -60.33
N VAL A 59 -31.34 -66.49 -60.79
CA VAL A 59 -32.51 -67.12 -60.15
C VAL A 59 -33.24 -67.94 -61.22
N ILE A 60 -34.02 -68.95 -60.82
CA ILE A 60 -34.72 -69.85 -61.75
C ILE A 60 -36.23 -69.69 -61.56
N THR A 61 -36.99 -69.53 -62.66
CA THR A 61 -38.42 -69.31 -62.60
C THR A 61 -39.18 -70.56 -62.19
N GLU A 62 -40.19 -70.37 -61.34
CA GLU A 62 -41.18 -71.34 -60.84
C GLU A 62 -42.10 -71.80 -61.99
N PRO A 63 -42.99 -72.82 -61.83
CA PRO A 63 -43.87 -73.33 -62.84
C PRO A 63 -44.88 -72.30 -63.44
N ASP A 64 -45.19 -71.27 -62.67
CA ASP A 64 -46.05 -70.13 -63.08
C ASP A 64 -45.28 -69.06 -63.83
N GLY A 65 -43.98 -69.23 -64.12
CA GLY A 65 -43.10 -68.30 -64.77
C GLY A 65 -42.61 -67.15 -63.91
N THR A 66 -42.90 -67.16 -62.66
CA THR A 66 -42.40 -66.11 -61.71
C THR A 66 -41.19 -66.58 -60.96
N VAL A 67 -40.41 -65.62 -60.39
CA VAL A 67 -39.34 -65.83 -59.45
C VAL A 67 -39.23 -64.67 -58.53
N GLU A 68 -38.98 -64.96 -57.24
CA GLU A 68 -38.69 -63.97 -56.25
C GLU A 68 -37.17 -63.66 -56.22
N ILE A 69 -36.81 -62.37 -56.11
CA ILE A 69 -35.45 -61.87 -56.03
C ILE A 69 -35.29 -61.18 -54.69
N SER A 70 -34.46 -61.77 -53.85
CA SER A 70 -34.09 -61.17 -52.55
C SER A 70 -32.82 -60.34 -52.69
N VAL A 71 -32.85 -59.10 -52.27
CA VAL A 71 -31.73 -58.13 -52.33
C VAL A 71 -31.44 -57.64 -50.90
N THR A 72 -30.19 -57.73 -50.45
CA THR A 72 -29.73 -57.19 -49.16
C THR A 72 -28.68 -56.13 -49.41
N SER A 73 -28.49 -55.19 -48.45
CA SER A 73 -27.42 -54.18 -48.54
C SER A 73 -26.91 -53.80 -47.14
N GLN A 74 -25.65 -53.41 -47.06
CA GLN A 74 -25.04 -52.72 -45.91
C GLN A 74 -25.02 -51.21 -46.14
N THR A 75 -25.35 -50.76 -47.36
CA THR A 75 -25.34 -49.35 -47.72
C THR A 75 -26.78 -48.86 -47.87
N ALA A 76 -27.15 -47.85 -47.12
CA ALA A 76 -28.45 -47.20 -47.23
C ALA A 76 -28.53 -46.37 -48.51
N GLY A 77 -29.71 -46.24 -49.04
CA GLY A 77 -29.99 -45.52 -50.29
C GLY A 77 -30.70 -46.38 -51.33
N ILE A 78 -30.79 -45.85 -52.52
CA ILE A 78 -31.50 -46.51 -53.69
C ILE A 78 -30.53 -47.47 -54.32
N SER A 79 -30.99 -48.70 -54.52
CA SER A 79 -30.33 -49.74 -55.33
C SER A 79 -31.18 -50.13 -56.53
N ALA A 80 -30.70 -49.89 -57.73
CA ALA A 80 -31.34 -50.35 -58.96
C ALA A 80 -31.14 -51.87 -59.14
N VAL A 81 -32.22 -52.63 -59.13
CA VAL A 81 -32.21 -54.08 -59.35
C VAL A 81 -32.66 -54.37 -60.80
N THR A 82 -31.79 -55.01 -61.58
CA THR A 82 -32.02 -55.33 -62.99
C THR A 82 -32.10 -56.84 -63.15
N ALA A 83 -33.25 -57.32 -63.66
CA ALA A 83 -33.44 -58.67 -64.08
C ALA A 83 -33.34 -58.79 -65.64
N SER A 84 -32.59 -59.76 -66.15
CA SER A 84 -32.36 -59.91 -67.58
C SER A 84 -32.40 -61.37 -67.99
N ILE A 85 -32.92 -61.63 -69.18
CA ILE A 85 -32.95 -62.89 -69.92
C ILE A 85 -32.85 -62.63 -71.40
N ASN A 86 -31.97 -63.35 -72.10
CA ASN A 86 -31.64 -63.10 -73.49
C ASN A 86 -31.32 -61.57 -73.69
N SER A 87 -32.05 -60.91 -74.60
CA SER A 87 -31.90 -59.47 -74.91
C SER A 87 -32.93 -58.62 -74.14
N SER A 88 -33.74 -59.20 -73.23
CA SER A 88 -34.76 -58.49 -72.44
C SER A 88 -34.27 -58.20 -71.10
N SER A 89 -34.44 -56.95 -70.60
CA SER A 89 -34.14 -56.54 -69.23
C SER A 89 -35.18 -55.57 -68.70
N GLN A 90 -35.45 -55.64 -67.44
CA GLN A 90 -36.18 -54.62 -66.67
C GLN A 90 -35.44 -54.26 -65.40
N SER A 91 -35.54 -52.99 -64.95
CA SER A 91 -34.97 -52.50 -63.74
C SER A 91 -36.00 -51.86 -62.80
N ARG A 92 -35.88 -52.04 -61.54
CA ARG A 92 -36.65 -51.38 -60.47
C ARG A 92 -35.75 -50.95 -59.38
N ASP A 93 -36.05 -49.79 -58.79
CA ASP A 93 -35.36 -49.27 -57.59
C ASP A 93 -35.97 -49.87 -56.34
N VAL A 94 -35.11 -50.25 -55.40
CA VAL A 94 -35.48 -50.58 -54.05
C VAL A 94 -34.66 -49.68 -53.13
N THR A 95 -35.20 -49.25 -52.00
CA THR A 95 -34.60 -48.36 -51.04
C THR A 95 -34.17 -49.15 -49.78
N PHE A 96 -32.93 -48.99 -49.36
CA PHE A 96 -32.47 -49.44 -48.07
C PHE A 96 -32.36 -48.25 -47.11
N ILE A 97 -32.84 -48.40 -45.88
CA ILE A 97 -32.81 -47.39 -44.82
C ILE A 97 -31.71 -47.73 -43.80
N ALA A 98 -31.03 -46.69 -43.22
CA ALA A 98 -30.06 -46.91 -42.18
C ALA A 98 -30.73 -47.53 -40.91
N ASP A 99 -30.00 -48.44 -40.21
CA ASP A 99 -30.54 -49.15 -39.03
C ASP A 99 -30.40 -48.30 -37.78
N VAL A 100 -31.48 -47.65 -37.36
CA VAL A 100 -31.52 -46.78 -36.16
C VAL A 100 -31.23 -47.53 -34.83
N ARG A 101 -31.39 -48.85 -34.79
CA ARG A 101 -31.16 -49.65 -33.56
C ARG A 101 -29.64 -49.74 -33.23
N THR A 102 -28.82 -49.66 -34.27
CA THR A 102 -27.34 -49.72 -34.13
C THR A 102 -26.70 -48.33 -34.17
N ALA A 103 -27.50 -47.28 -33.96
CA ALA A 103 -27.01 -45.89 -33.94
C ALA A 103 -25.85 -45.71 -32.97
N LYS A 104 -24.78 -45.09 -33.46
CA LYS A 104 -23.55 -44.78 -32.69
C LYS A 104 -23.04 -43.38 -33.05
N ILE A 105 -22.33 -42.76 -32.06
CA ILE A 105 -21.55 -41.56 -32.36
C ILE A 105 -20.34 -41.99 -33.19
N ALA A 106 -20.32 -41.62 -34.45
CA ALA A 106 -19.22 -41.94 -35.37
C ALA A 106 -18.06 -40.94 -35.20
N GLU A 107 -18.41 -39.66 -35.01
CA GLU A 107 -17.46 -38.58 -34.89
C GLU A 107 -17.97 -37.51 -33.91
N LEU A 108 -17.06 -36.91 -33.18
CA LEU A 108 -17.28 -35.67 -32.40
C LEU A 108 -16.05 -34.79 -32.62
N GLU A 109 -16.22 -33.69 -33.31
CA GLU A 109 -15.16 -32.77 -33.74
C GLU A 109 -15.36 -31.39 -33.12
N VAL A 110 -14.28 -30.72 -32.68
CA VAL A 110 -14.32 -29.33 -32.22
C VAL A 110 -14.15 -28.42 -33.43
N ILE A 111 -15.17 -27.61 -33.70
CA ILE A 111 -15.20 -26.66 -34.83
C ILE A 111 -14.68 -25.29 -34.39
N ARG A 112 -15.05 -24.84 -33.19
CA ARG A 112 -14.58 -23.59 -32.59
C ARG A 112 -14.19 -23.84 -31.14
N ASP A 113 -13.01 -23.32 -30.77
CA ASP A 113 -12.48 -23.39 -29.39
C ASP A 113 -12.03 -22.03 -28.91
N ASN A 114 -11.68 -21.93 -27.62
CA ASN A 114 -11.21 -20.70 -26.96
C ASN A 114 -12.24 -19.55 -26.98
N ALA A 115 -13.51 -19.87 -26.87
CA ALA A 115 -14.55 -18.86 -26.65
C ALA A 115 -14.36 -18.16 -25.30
N VAL A 116 -14.73 -16.87 -25.23
CA VAL A 116 -14.70 -16.09 -24.00
C VAL A 116 -15.71 -16.64 -23.00
N ALA A 117 -15.31 -16.72 -21.74
CA ALA A 117 -16.15 -17.19 -20.63
C ALA A 117 -17.14 -16.09 -20.17
N ASP A 118 -17.95 -15.57 -21.10
CA ASP A 118 -18.93 -14.49 -20.90
C ASP A 118 -20.37 -14.99 -20.72
N GLY A 119 -20.56 -16.33 -20.77
CA GLY A 119 -21.88 -16.98 -20.70
C GLY A 119 -22.69 -16.92 -22.00
N SER A 120 -22.20 -16.24 -23.03
CA SER A 120 -22.92 -16.03 -24.33
C SER A 120 -22.13 -16.51 -25.55
N THR A 121 -20.82 -16.30 -25.54
CA THR A 121 -19.94 -16.73 -26.64
C THR A 121 -19.73 -18.23 -26.59
N ALA A 122 -20.09 -18.95 -27.64
CA ALA A 122 -20.05 -20.41 -27.67
C ALA A 122 -18.77 -20.97 -28.29
N ASN A 123 -18.24 -22.03 -27.68
CA ASN A 123 -17.49 -23.06 -28.40
C ASN A 123 -18.46 -23.96 -29.16
N THR A 124 -18.08 -24.45 -30.32
CA THR A 124 -18.95 -25.30 -31.15
C THR A 124 -18.27 -26.62 -31.46
N LEU A 125 -19.05 -27.71 -31.40
CA LEU A 125 -18.64 -29.03 -31.80
C LEU A 125 -19.64 -29.55 -32.82
N GLN A 126 -19.20 -30.45 -33.70
CA GLN A 126 -20.07 -31.19 -34.62
C GLN A 126 -20.04 -32.66 -34.23
N VAL A 127 -21.21 -33.23 -34.05
CA VAL A 127 -21.39 -34.69 -33.88
C VAL A 127 -21.91 -35.30 -35.16
N LYS A 128 -21.44 -36.52 -35.54
CA LYS A 128 -21.96 -37.31 -36.61
C LYS A 128 -22.43 -38.66 -36.11
N VAL A 129 -23.64 -39.01 -36.45
CA VAL A 129 -24.29 -40.27 -36.07
C VAL A 129 -24.44 -41.17 -37.26
N THR A 130 -24.04 -42.41 -37.13
CA THR A 130 -24.20 -43.45 -38.12
C THR A 130 -24.76 -44.73 -37.50
N ASP A 131 -25.24 -45.66 -38.32
CA ASP A 131 -25.48 -47.03 -37.91
C ASP A 131 -24.16 -47.83 -37.82
N ALA A 132 -24.24 -49.13 -37.51
CA ALA A 132 -23.10 -50.01 -37.42
C ALA A 132 -22.26 -50.12 -38.73
N ASN A 133 -22.95 -49.97 -39.88
CA ASN A 133 -22.33 -50.07 -41.20
C ASN A 133 -21.81 -48.73 -41.74
N GLY A 134 -22.01 -47.63 -41.00
CA GLY A 134 -21.51 -46.30 -41.36
C GLY A 134 -22.53 -45.44 -42.15
N ASN A 135 -23.77 -45.88 -42.31
CA ASN A 135 -24.82 -45.08 -42.95
C ASN A 135 -25.24 -43.95 -42.00
N THR A 136 -25.37 -42.75 -42.53
CA THR A 136 -25.77 -41.56 -41.76
C THR A 136 -27.21 -41.67 -41.27
N LEU A 137 -27.45 -41.22 -40.03
CA LEU A 137 -28.76 -41.31 -39.40
C LEU A 137 -29.34 -39.92 -39.13
N ALA A 138 -30.39 -39.58 -39.84
CA ALA A 138 -31.18 -38.36 -39.63
C ALA A 138 -32.16 -38.50 -38.46
N GLY A 139 -32.53 -37.36 -37.83
CA GLY A 139 -33.59 -37.31 -36.83
C GLY A 139 -33.25 -38.00 -35.50
N GLN A 140 -31.99 -38.36 -35.27
CA GLN A 140 -31.58 -39.05 -34.06
C GLN A 140 -31.37 -38.03 -32.92
N ALA A 141 -31.94 -38.33 -31.74
CA ALA A 141 -31.74 -37.58 -30.51
C ALA A 141 -30.42 -37.99 -29.86
N VAL A 142 -29.46 -37.07 -29.80
CA VAL A 142 -28.15 -37.22 -29.15
C VAL A 142 -28.19 -36.51 -27.81
N SER A 143 -27.92 -37.23 -26.73
CA SER A 143 -27.76 -36.67 -25.41
C SER A 143 -26.39 -36.00 -25.28
N VAL A 144 -26.34 -34.77 -24.70
CA VAL A 144 -25.11 -34.01 -24.54
C VAL A 144 -24.96 -33.56 -23.09
N LEU A 145 -23.75 -33.69 -22.57
CA LEU A 145 -23.35 -33.21 -21.27
C LEU A 145 -22.08 -32.36 -21.41
N ALA A 146 -21.95 -31.32 -20.60
CA ALA A 146 -20.73 -30.53 -20.49
C ALA A 146 -20.27 -30.41 -19.03
N GLY A 147 -18.97 -30.47 -18.83
CA GLY A 147 -18.33 -30.30 -17.52
C GLY A 147 -18.01 -28.84 -17.17
N ASN A 148 -17.32 -28.61 -16.03
CA ASN A 148 -16.84 -27.31 -15.58
C ASN A 148 -17.94 -26.22 -15.60
N SER A 149 -19.16 -26.55 -15.19
CA SER A 149 -20.34 -25.66 -15.17
C SER A 149 -20.66 -25.01 -16.51
N ALA A 150 -20.17 -25.56 -17.62
CA ALA A 150 -20.56 -25.09 -18.94
C ALA A 150 -22.01 -25.48 -19.27
N THR A 151 -22.69 -24.62 -20.01
CA THR A 151 -24.08 -24.77 -20.39
C THR A 151 -24.17 -25.30 -21.83
N VAL A 152 -24.98 -26.34 -22.01
CA VAL A 152 -25.23 -26.96 -23.30
C VAL A 152 -26.69 -27.46 -23.36
N ALA A 153 -27.28 -27.52 -24.54
CA ALA A 153 -28.56 -28.21 -24.72
C ALA A 153 -28.39 -29.70 -24.37
N SER A 154 -29.22 -30.24 -23.48
CA SER A 154 -29.12 -31.62 -23.01
C SER A 154 -29.40 -32.64 -24.12
N THR A 155 -30.04 -32.23 -25.20
CA THR A 155 -30.37 -33.07 -26.37
C THR A 155 -30.31 -32.23 -27.65
N VAL A 156 -29.70 -32.79 -28.69
CA VAL A 156 -29.69 -32.24 -30.06
C VAL A 156 -30.15 -33.29 -31.05
N THR A 157 -30.66 -32.88 -32.20
CA THR A 157 -31.24 -33.82 -33.21
C THR A 157 -30.46 -33.70 -34.52
N THR A 158 -30.07 -34.86 -35.09
CA THR A 158 -29.28 -34.92 -36.34
C THR A 158 -30.08 -34.46 -37.54
N LYS A 159 -29.41 -33.74 -38.43
CA LYS A 159 -29.88 -33.32 -39.76
C LYS A 159 -29.92 -34.53 -40.76
N PRO A 160 -30.45 -34.35 -42.00
CA PRO A 160 -30.47 -35.42 -43.00
C PRO A 160 -29.13 -36.04 -43.36
N ASP A 161 -28.03 -35.30 -43.16
CA ASP A 161 -26.65 -35.75 -43.38
C ASP A 161 -26.07 -36.53 -42.18
N GLY A 162 -26.85 -36.75 -41.15
CA GLY A 162 -26.46 -37.40 -39.90
C GLY A 162 -25.64 -36.52 -38.97
N THR A 163 -25.46 -35.24 -39.27
CA THR A 163 -24.66 -34.30 -38.41
C THR A 163 -25.56 -33.42 -37.59
N VAL A 164 -25.03 -32.90 -36.48
CA VAL A 164 -25.60 -31.82 -35.68
C VAL A 164 -24.54 -31.02 -34.97
N GLU A 165 -24.73 -29.72 -34.87
CA GLU A 165 -23.86 -28.82 -34.15
C GLU A 165 -24.29 -28.71 -32.69
N ILE A 166 -23.29 -28.71 -31.77
CA ILE A 166 -23.44 -28.54 -30.33
C ILE A 166 -22.79 -27.18 -30.00
N SER A 167 -23.56 -26.26 -29.43
CA SER A 167 -23.10 -24.99 -28.91
C SER A 167 -22.94 -25.08 -27.38
N VAL A 168 -21.76 -24.75 -26.88
CA VAL A 168 -21.43 -24.79 -25.47
C VAL A 168 -20.97 -23.41 -24.98
N THR A 169 -21.55 -22.88 -23.93
CA THR A 169 -21.20 -21.59 -23.34
C THR A 169 -20.76 -21.78 -21.88
N SER A 170 -19.98 -20.85 -21.33
CA SER A 170 -19.55 -20.88 -19.92
C SER A 170 -19.29 -19.48 -19.38
N GLN A 171 -19.51 -19.28 -18.08
CA GLN A 171 -19.02 -18.13 -17.32
C GLN A 171 -17.72 -18.46 -16.56
N THR A 172 -17.31 -19.73 -16.60
CA THR A 172 -16.09 -20.21 -15.95
C THR A 172 -15.03 -20.48 -17.00
N ALA A 173 -13.87 -19.82 -16.88
CA ALA A 173 -12.72 -20.09 -17.72
C ALA A 173 -12.09 -21.44 -17.37
N GLY A 174 -11.45 -22.06 -18.36
CA GLY A 174 -10.82 -23.36 -18.23
C GLY A 174 -11.41 -24.39 -19.17
N THR A 175 -11.01 -25.64 -19.01
CA THR A 175 -11.38 -26.75 -19.88
C THR A 175 -12.71 -27.35 -19.44
N SER A 176 -13.63 -27.49 -20.40
CA SER A 176 -14.89 -28.22 -20.27
C SER A 176 -14.85 -29.47 -21.13
N THR A 177 -15.13 -30.62 -20.58
CA THR A 177 -15.31 -31.88 -21.33
C THR A 177 -16.75 -31.98 -21.80
N VAL A 178 -16.93 -32.02 -23.13
CA VAL A 178 -18.25 -32.21 -23.79
C VAL A 178 -18.37 -33.67 -24.20
N THR A 179 -19.44 -34.33 -23.78
CA THR A 179 -19.74 -35.74 -24.08
C THR A 179 -21.03 -35.81 -24.85
N ALA A 180 -20.98 -36.38 -26.03
CA ALA A 180 -22.15 -36.74 -26.84
C ALA A 180 -22.43 -38.25 -26.74
N SER A 181 -23.68 -38.66 -26.57
CA SER A 181 -24.03 -40.07 -26.42
C SER A 181 -25.35 -40.40 -27.09
N ILE A 182 -25.42 -41.62 -27.64
CA ILE A 182 -26.63 -42.24 -28.19
C ILE A 182 -26.55 -43.74 -27.94
N ASN A 183 -27.63 -44.35 -27.48
CA ASN A 183 -27.66 -45.76 -27.11
C ASN A 183 -26.50 -46.06 -26.10
N SER A 184 -25.64 -47.04 -26.40
CA SER A 184 -24.45 -47.38 -25.63
C SER A 184 -23.15 -46.74 -26.15
N SER A 185 -23.24 -45.87 -27.18
CA SER A 185 -22.09 -45.20 -27.79
C SER A 185 -21.92 -43.81 -27.22
N SER A 186 -20.68 -43.44 -26.87
CA SER A 186 -20.36 -42.08 -26.46
C SER A 186 -18.97 -41.67 -26.92
N LEU A 187 -18.78 -40.38 -27.22
CA LEU A 187 -17.48 -39.75 -27.45
C LEU A 187 -17.40 -38.44 -26.63
N SER A 188 -16.21 -38.12 -26.21
CA SER A 188 -15.93 -36.87 -25.47
C SER A 188 -14.83 -36.06 -26.14
N ARG A 189 -14.94 -34.72 -26.07
CA ARG A 189 -13.91 -33.75 -26.49
C ARG A 189 -13.82 -32.62 -25.46
N ASN A 190 -12.63 -32.10 -25.31
CA ASN A 190 -12.39 -30.92 -24.50
C ASN A 190 -12.53 -29.67 -25.34
N VAL A 191 -13.15 -28.65 -24.78
CA VAL A 191 -13.15 -27.27 -25.26
C VAL A 191 -12.66 -26.37 -24.14
N THR A 192 -11.98 -25.28 -24.49
CA THR A 192 -11.41 -24.33 -23.55
C THR A 192 -12.18 -23.02 -23.59
N PHE A 193 -12.49 -22.47 -22.43
CA PHE A 193 -13.00 -21.12 -22.27
C PHE A 193 -11.92 -20.22 -21.69
N VAL A 194 -11.76 -19.02 -22.25
CA VAL A 194 -10.77 -18.03 -21.81
C VAL A 194 -11.44 -16.93 -21.01
N ALA A 195 -10.76 -16.41 -19.98
CA ALA A 195 -11.28 -15.29 -19.20
C ALA A 195 -11.42 -14.03 -20.08
N ASP A 196 -12.43 -13.18 -19.80
CA ASP A 196 -12.74 -11.99 -20.56
C ASP A 196 -11.87 -10.80 -20.14
N VAL A 197 -10.80 -10.53 -20.87
CA VAL A 197 -9.91 -9.41 -20.61
C VAL A 197 -10.58 -8.03 -20.76
N SER A 198 -11.68 -7.94 -21.52
CA SER A 198 -12.39 -6.68 -21.74
C SER A 198 -13.12 -6.17 -20.49
N THR A 199 -13.47 -7.09 -19.59
CA THR A 199 -14.15 -6.82 -18.32
C THR A 199 -13.22 -6.87 -17.11
N ALA A 200 -11.89 -6.81 -17.35
CA ALA A 200 -10.89 -6.87 -16.29
C ALA A 200 -11.14 -5.82 -15.19
N LYS A 201 -11.10 -6.26 -13.95
CA LYS A 201 -11.29 -5.42 -12.74
C LYS A 201 -10.35 -5.83 -11.63
N ILE A 202 -10.04 -4.88 -10.75
CA ILE A 202 -9.35 -5.19 -9.49
C ILE A 202 -10.36 -5.91 -8.59
N ALA A 203 -10.13 -7.18 -8.34
CA ALA A 203 -10.99 -7.98 -7.48
C ALA A 203 -10.62 -7.82 -6.00
N ASP A 204 -9.34 -7.64 -5.71
CA ASP A 204 -8.81 -7.50 -4.37
C ASP A 204 -7.49 -6.72 -4.36
N LEU A 205 -7.25 -5.97 -3.27
CA LEU A 205 -6.00 -5.30 -2.94
C LEU A 205 -5.78 -5.39 -1.43
N VAL A 206 -4.81 -6.16 -0.98
CA VAL A 206 -4.57 -6.48 0.43
C VAL A 206 -3.17 -6.05 0.84
N VAL A 207 -3.04 -5.39 1.98
CA VAL A 207 -1.75 -5.08 2.60
C VAL A 207 -1.18 -6.34 3.22
N ILE A 208 0.04 -6.72 2.83
CA ILE A 208 0.77 -7.88 3.32
C ILE A 208 1.79 -7.47 4.40
N GLN A 209 2.49 -6.37 4.16
CA GLN A 209 3.43 -5.77 5.12
C GLN A 209 3.13 -4.29 5.25
N ASP A 210 3.08 -3.81 6.50
CA ASP A 210 2.84 -2.42 6.84
C ASP A 210 3.84 -1.94 7.91
N ASN A 211 3.86 -0.63 8.19
CA ASN A 211 4.73 0.01 9.18
C ASN A 211 6.23 -0.14 8.89
N SER A 212 6.61 -0.17 7.64
CA SER A 212 8.03 -0.13 7.24
C SER A 212 8.63 1.22 7.58
N VAL A 213 9.94 1.22 7.87
CA VAL A 213 10.68 2.44 8.19
C VAL A 213 10.75 3.36 6.95
N ALA A 214 10.55 4.66 7.18
CA ALA A 214 10.63 5.69 6.15
C ALA A 214 12.10 6.03 5.80
N ASP A 215 12.86 5.01 5.36
CA ASP A 215 14.29 5.13 5.00
C ASP A 215 14.54 5.13 3.48
N GLY A 216 13.46 5.04 2.68
CA GLY A 216 13.51 4.97 1.22
C GLY A 216 13.89 3.59 0.67
N ALA A 217 14.19 2.61 1.52
CA ALA A 217 14.65 1.28 1.13
C ALA A 217 13.72 0.16 1.62
N MET A 218 13.23 0.24 2.84
CA MET A 218 12.29 -0.73 3.39
C MET A 218 10.90 -0.51 2.80
N ALA A 219 10.34 -1.56 2.20
CA ALA A 219 9.05 -1.47 1.52
C ALA A 219 7.89 -1.95 2.41
N ASN A 220 6.76 -1.25 2.34
CA ASN A 220 5.46 -1.85 2.57
C ASN A 220 5.06 -2.65 1.33
N THR A 221 4.37 -3.77 1.50
CA THR A 221 3.95 -4.63 0.39
C THR A 221 2.46 -4.87 0.38
N LEU A 222 1.88 -4.82 -0.82
CA LEU A 222 0.49 -5.15 -1.06
C LEU A 222 0.41 -6.27 -2.09
N ARG A 223 -0.62 -7.10 -2.01
CA ARG A 223 -0.96 -8.08 -3.04
C ARG A 223 -2.30 -7.71 -3.66
N MET A 224 -2.29 -7.67 -4.98
CA MET A 224 -3.46 -7.38 -5.79
C MET A 224 -3.88 -8.62 -6.58
N ARG A 225 -5.17 -8.74 -6.88
CA ARG A 225 -5.74 -9.76 -7.77
C ARG A 225 -6.66 -9.12 -8.79
N VAL A 226 -6.48 -9.52 -10.06
CA VAL A 226 -7.31 -9.08 -11.20
C VAL A 226 -8.15 -10.25 -11.69
N THR A 227 -9.43 -9.99 -11.91
CA THR A 227 -10.39 -10.95 -12.48
C THR A 227 -11.23 -10.28 -13.57
N ASP A 228 -11.92 -11.10 -14.38
CA ASP A 228 -13.00 -10.63 -15.22
C ASP A 228 -14.29 -10.35 -14.41
N ALA A 229 -15.38 -10.04 -15.09
CA ALA A 229 -16.69 -9.77 -14.47
C ALA A 229 -17.24 -10.98 -13.70
N PHE A 230 -16.92 -12.21 -14.13
CA PHE A 230 -17.40 -13.46 -13.53
C PHE A 230 -16.46 -14.04 -12.48
N GLY A 231 -15.31 -13.40 -12.22
CA GLY A 231 -14.34 -13.82 -11.21
C GLY A 231 -13.24 -14.76 -11.71
N ASN A 232 -13.15 -14.99 -13.03
CA ASN A 232 -12.04 -15.73 -13.61
C ASN A 232 -10.76 -14.89 -13.51
N THR A 233 -9.67 -15.50 -13.05
CA THR A 233 -8.38 -14.81 -12.87
C THR A 233 -7.78 -14.39 -14.21
N LEU A 234 -7.18 -13.19 -14.25
CA LEU A 234 -6.58 -12.63 -15.43
C LEU A 234 -5.09 -12.42 -15.25
N GLY A 235 -4.29 -13.30 -15.83
CA GLY A 235 -2.84 -13.17 -15.93
C GLY A 235 -2.42 -12.25 -17.07
N GLY A 236 -1.21 -11.68 -16.95
CA GLY A 236 -0.61 -10.82 -17.99
C GLY A 236 -1.27 -9.44 -18.14
N GLN A 237 -2.10 -9.01 -17.17
CA GLN A 237 -2.74 -7.71 -17.23
C GLN A 237 -1.82 -6.61 -16.69
N THR A 238 -1.73 -5.52 -17.43
CA THR A 238 -1.02 -4.32 -16.98
C THR A 238 -1.94 -3.46 -16.13
N VAL A 239 -1.56 -3.21 -14.89
CA VAL A 239 -2.30 -2.40 -13.91
C VAL A 239 -1.49 -1.16 -13.60
N SER A 240 -2.13 0.01 -13.62
CA SER A 240 -1.52 1.27 -13.19
C SER A 240 -1.57 1.36 -11.67
N VAL A 241 -0.46 1.82 -11.06
CA VAL A 241 -0.36 1.99 -9.61
C VAL A 241 0.17 3.39 -9.31
N THR A 242 -0.42 4.04 -8.31
CA THR A 242 0.02 5.33 -7.77
C THR A 242 0.08 5.28 -6.26
N ALA A 243 0.93 6.10 -5.66
CA ALA A 243 0.98 6.33 -4.22
C ALA A 243 1.11 7.84 -3.96
N ASP A 244 0.54 8.31 -2.85
CA ASP A 244 0.66 9.68 -2.38
C ASP A 244 1.72 9.85 -1.28
N ASN A 245 1.73 10.99 -0.56
CA ASN A 245 2.67 11.32 0.52
C ASN A 245 4.14 11.09 0.12
N SER A 246 4.49 11.39 -1.14
CA SER A 246 5.84 11.19 -1.69
C SER A 246 6.35 9.75 -1.65
N ALA A 247 5.47 8.77 -1.44
CA ALA A 247 5.85 7.37 -1.51
C ALA A 247 6.13 6.95 -2.96
N MET A 248 7.12 6.10 -3.12
CA MET A 248 7.59 5.61 -4.42
C MET A 248 7.05 4.21 -4.68
N VAL A 249 6.46 4.03 -5.85
CA VAL A 249 5.91 2.77 -6.34
C VAL A 249 6.16 2.65 -7.85
N ALA A 250 6.26 1.44 -8.36
CA ALA A 250 6.27 1.22 -9.82
C ALA A 250 4.94 1.71 -10.41
N SER A 251 4.99 2.58 -11.42
CA SER A 251 3.79 3.17 -12.03
C SER A 251 2.88 2.14 -12.72
N THR A 252 3.43 0.97 -13.07
CA THR A 252 2.70 -0.16 -13.64
C THR A 252 3.25 -1.48 -13.11
N VAL A 253 2.37 -2.45 -12.93
CA VAL A 253 2.70 -3.84 -12.59
C VAL A 253 1.94 -4.79 -13.51
N ILE A 254 2.44 -6.01 -13.70
CA ILE A 254 1.82 -7.03 -14.57
C ILE A 254 1.44 -8.23 -13.70
N THR A 255 0.18 -8.70 -13.84
CA THR A 255 -0.30 -9.86 -13.10
C THR A 255 0.35 -11.16 -13.55
N GLY A 256 0.69 -12.03 -12.62
CA GLY A 256 1.15 -13.40 -12.87
C GLY A 256 0.04 -14.28 -13.47
N PRO A 257 0.35 -15.53 -13.86
CA PRO A 257 -0.61 -16.45 -14.47
C PRO A 257 -1.86 -16.73 -13.61
N ASP A 258 -1.76 -16.59 -12.31
CA ASP A 258 -2.83 -16.75 -11.32
C ASP A 258 -3.67 -15.47 -11.12
N GLY A 259 -3.40 -14.42 -11.91
CA GLY A 259 -4.06 -13.13 -11.81
C GLY A 259 -3.60 -12.26 -10.64
N THR A 260 -2.54 -12.65 -9.89
CA THR A 260 -2.02 -11.90 -8.75
C THR A 260 -0.71 -11.18 -9.08
N VAL A 261 -0.42 -10.12 -8.31
CA VAL A 261 0.88 -9.43 -8.35
C VAL A 261 1.13 -8.74 -7.00
N GLU A 262 2.39 -8.68 -6.59
CA GLU A 262 2.83 -7.90 -5.43
C GLU A 262 3.26 -6.50 -5.85
N ILE A 263 2.92 -5.53 -5.00
CA ILE A 263 3.26 -4.11 -5.14
C ILE A 263 4.14 -3.73 -3.96
N SER A 264 5.36 -3.28 -4.24
CA SER A 264 6.29 -2.76 -3.23
C SER A 264 6.26 -1.24 -3.24
N VAL A 265 6.09 -0.64 -2.07
CA VAL A 265 6.00 0.82 -1.88
C VAL A 265 7.06 1.23 -0.86
N THR A 266 7.89 2.21 -1.16
CA THR A 266 8.90 2.78 -0.25
C THR A 266 8.65 4.26 -0.03
N SER A 267 9.12 4.81 1.10
CA SER A 267 9.02 6.26 1.37
C SER A 267 10.17 6.74 2.24
N GLN A 268 10.56 8.01 2.08
CA GLN A 268 11.41 8.74 3.02
C GLN A 268 10.57 9.64 3.95
N THR A 269 9.27 9.71 3.72
CA THR A 269 8.33 10.50 4.52
C THR A 269 7.49 9.58 5.39
N ALA A 270 7.56 9.77 6.70
CA ALA A 270 6.70 9.03 7.64
C ALA A 270 5.25 9.50 7.55
N GLY A 271 4.33 8.60 7.84
CA GLY A 271 2.90 8.86 7.76
C GLY A 271 2.17 7.86 6.87
N ILE A 272 0.90 8.13 6.63
CA ILE A 272 0.03 7.29 5.80
C ILE A 272 0.23 7.66 4.33
N SER A 273 0.38 6.65 3.48
CA SER A 273 0.36 6.76 2.02
C SER A 273 -0.78 5.94 1.46
N ILE A 274 -1.60 6.54 0.61
CA ILE A 274 -2.70 5.86 -0.09
C ILE A 274 -2.15 5.27 -1.39
N VAL A 275 -2.16 3.93 -1.48
CA VAL A 275 -1.78 3.20 -2.69
C VAL A 275 -3.03 2.87 -3.49
N THR A 276 -3.09 3.33 -4.73
CA THR A 276 -4.22 3.11 -5.64
C THR A 276 -3.79 2.28 -6.84
N ALA A 277 -4.45 1.15 -7.06
CA ALA A 277 -4.32 0.33 -8.26
C ALA A 277 -5.53 0.54 -9.16
N SER A 278 -5.32 0.61 -10.48
CA SER A 278 -6.39 0.83 -11.45
C SER A 278 -6.17 0.08 -12.77
N ILE A 279 -7.26 -0.48 -13.30
CA ILE A 279 -7.34 -1.11 -14.62
C ILE A 279 -8.71 -0.83 -15.24
N ASN A 280 -8.75 -0.43 -16.49
CA ASN A 280 -10.00 -0.02 -17.16
C ASN A 280 -10.73 1.04 -16.31
N ASN A 281 -12.00 0.77 -15.95
CA ASN A 281 -12.81 1.64 -15.08
C ASN A 281 -12.86 1.14 -13.61
N SER A 282 -12.01 0.18 -13.24
CA SER A 282 -11.93 -0.37 -11.88
C SER A 282 -10.73 0.19 -11.15
N SER A 283 -10.93 0.63 -9.90
CA SER A 283 -9.84 1.04 -9.01
C SER A 283 -10.12 0.61 -7.57
N LEU A 284 -9.06 0.28 -6.84
CA LEU A 284 -9.08 0.07 -5.40
C LEU A 284 -7.89 0.78 -4.76
N SER A 285 -8.10 1.29 -3.55
CA SER A 285 -7.06 1.95 -2.76
C SER A 285 -6.90 1.28 -1.40
N ARG A 286 -5.68 1.33 -0.84
CA ARG A 286 -5.36 0.91 0.52
C ARG A 286 -4.32 1.86 1.11
N ASP A 287 -4.47 2.08 2.40
CA ASP A 287 -3.52 2.83 3.19
C ASP A 287 -2.38 1.92 3.62
N VAL A 288 -1.16 2.44 3.55
CA VAL A 288 0.03 1.88 4.16
C VAL A 288 0.71 2.96 5.00
N THR A 289 1.29 2.58 6.13
CA THR A 289 1.93 3.48 7.08
C THR A 289 3.44 3.35 7.01
N PHE A 290 4.16 4.46 6.94
CA PHE A 290 5.60 4.50 7.12
C PHE A 290 5.92 5.14 8.47
N VAL A 291 6.86 4.54 9.21
CA VAL A 291 7.29 5.03 10.53
C VAL A 291 8.66 5.70 10.44
N ALA A 292 8.86 6.78 11.21
CA ALA A 292 10.15 7.46 11.28
C ALA A 292 11.24 6.54 11.85
N ASP A 293 12.47 6.67 11.36
CA ASP A 293 13.59 5.81 11.77
C ASP A 293 14.24 6.30 13.07
N VAL A 294 13.85 5.71 14.18
CA VAL A 294 14.43 6.03 15.52
C VAL A 294 15.93 5.79 15.62
N ARG A 295 16.52 4.95 14.77
CA ARG A 295 17.96 4.63 14.81
C ARG A 295 18.81 5.80 14.31
N THR A 296 18.24 6.66 13.48
CA THR A 296 18.90 7.83 12.91
C THR A 296 18.49 9.13 13.62
N ALA A 297 17.92 9.04 14.83
CA ALA A 297 17.46 10.18 15.61
C ALA A 297 18.59 11.19 15.83
N LYS A 298 18.28 12.46 15.55
CA LYS A 298 19.19 13.61 15.71
C LYS A 298 18.44 14.82 16.25
N ILE A 299 19.19 15.72 16.92
CA ILE A 299 18.68 17.06 17.22
C ILE A 299 18.60 17.82 15.89
N ALA A 300 17.39 18.11 15.44
CA ALA A 300 17.18 18.92 14.24
C ALA A 300 17.30 20.41 14.57
N ASP A 301 16.83 20.82 15.75
CA ASP A 301 16.85 22.20 16.18
C ASP A 301 16.83 22.32 17.70
N LEU A 302 17.48 23.37 18.23
CA LEU A 302 17.45 23.80 19.62
C LEU A 302 17.32 25.33 19.65
N VAL A 303 16.14 25.82 20.04
CA VAL A 303 15.79 27.24 19.96
C VAL A 303 15.47 27.78 21.34
N VAL A 304 15.99 28.98 21.66
CA VAL A 304 15.63 29.71 22.87
C VAL A 304 14.24 30.36 22.67
N ILE A 305 13.30 30.03 23.54
CA ILE A 305 11.93 30.57 23.52
C ILE A 305 11.81 31.76 24.48
N LYS A 306 12.42 31.66 25.66
CA LYS A 306 12.44 32.73 26.66
C LYS A 306 13.88 32.86 27.23
N ASP A 307 14.37 34.11 27.30
CA ASP A 307 15.69 34.46 27.84
C ASP A 307 15.58 35.63 28.81
N GLY A 308 16.64 35.90 29.54
CA GLY A 308 16.74 37.03 30.49
C GLY A 308 15.95 36.84 31.78
N SER A 309 15.73 35.63 32.22
CA SER A 309 15.07 35.34 33.49
C SER A 309 15.98 35.74 34.68
N GLU A 310 15.34 36.10 35.80
CA GLU A 310 16.05 36.45 37.05
C GLU A 310 16.77 35.23 37.62
N ALA A 311 17.97 35.45 38.16
CA ALA A 311 18.76 34.42 38.80
C ALA A 311 18.25 34.19 40.26
N ASP A 312 16.98 33.85 40.40
CA ASP A 312 16.28 33.64 41.67
C ASP A 312 16.12 32.14 42.02
N GLY A 313 16.62 31.24 41.18
CA GLY A 313 16.52 29.79 41.34
C GLY A 313 15.15 29.21 40.98
N SER A 314 14.17 30.03 40.59
CA SER A 314 12.80 29.64 40.35
C SER A 314 12.26 30.09 38.99
N THR A 315 12.62 31.28 38.53
CA THR A 315 12.22 31.84 37.26
C THR A 315 13.04 31.21 36.12
N ALA A 316 12.36 30.47 35.23
CA ALA A 316 13.02 29.72 34.17
C ALA A 316 13.22 30.52 32.88
N ASN A 317 14.35 30.35 32.24
CA ASN A 317 14.54 30.46 30.80
C ASN A 317 14.02 29.17 30.13
N THR A 318 13.50 29.26 28.93
CA THR A 318 12.95 28.09 28.22
C THR A 318 13.55 27.95 26.83
N LEU A 319 13.85 26.69 26.45
CA LEU A 319 14.28 26.32 25.13
C LEU A 319 13.34 25.24 24.59
N GLN A 320 13.24 25.13 23.27
CA GLN A 320 12.57 24.03 22.60
C GLN A 320 13.59 23.22 21.80
N VAL A 321 13.63 21.93 22.01
CA VAL A 321 14.38 21.00 21.16
C VAL A 321 13.43 20.27 20.24
N ARG A 322 13.85 20.05 18.99
CA ARG A 322 13.17 19.22 17.99
C ARG A 322 14.06 18.07 17.57
N VAL A 323 13.51 16.86 17.64
CA VAL A 323 14.18 15.62 17.23
C VAL A 323 13.54 15.06 15.98
N THR A 324 14.37 14.73 15.00
CA THR A 324 13.94 14.08 13.74
C THR A 324 14.85 12.90 13.42
N ASP A 325 14.41 12.06 12.48
CA ASP A 325 15.28 11.10 11.82
C ASP A 325 16.20 11.76 10.77
N ALA A 326 16.94 10.95 10.01
CA ALA A 326 17.85 11.44 8.98
C ALA A 326 17.12 12.21 7.87
N PHE A 327 15.87 11.87 7.58
CA PHE A 327 15.05 12.46 6.51
C PHE A 327 14.18 13.63 6.98
N GLY A 328 14.20 13.96 8.27
CA GLY A 328 13.46 15.09 8.84
C GLY A 328 12.08 14.71 9.39
N ASN A 329 11.74 13.42 9.45
CA ASN A 329 10.51 12.98 10.09
C ASN A 329 10.59 13.17 11.60
N ALA A 330 9.54 13.75 12.17
CA ALA A 330 9.44 13.97 13.61
C ALA A 330 9.47 12.65 14.40
N LEU A 331 10.23 12.64 15.48
CA LEU A 331 10.38 11.46 16.34
C LEU A 331 9.75 11.70 17.72
N ALA A 332 8.63 11.05 17.96
CA ALA A 332 7.94 11.03 19.25
C ALA A 332 8.62 10.07 20.24
N GLY A 333 8.47 10.37 21.54
CA GLY A 333 8.90 9.46 22.62
C GLY A 333 10.41 9.29 22.74
N GLN A 334 11.21 10.16 22.12
CA GLN A 334 12.67 10.10 22.21
C GLN A 334 13.17 10.78 23.47
N THR A 335 14.09 10.12 24.17
CA THR A 335 14.74 10.67 25.34
C THR A 335 15.96 11.49 24.92
N VAL A 336 15.94 12.78 25.23
CA VAL A 336 17.04 13.72 25.00
C VAL A 336 17.75 13.99 26.34
N SER A 337 19.05 13.83 26.37
CA SER A 337 19.89 14.22 27.53
C SER A 337 20.15 15.71 27.46
N VAL A 338 20.04 16.39 28.62
CA VAL A 338 20.22 17.84 28.70
C VAL A 338 21.21 18.16 29.82
N LEU A 339 22.12 19.07 29.53
CA LEU A 339 23.11 19.62 30.48
C LEU A 339 23.08 21.15 30.41
N ALA A 340 23.30 21.79 31.53
CA ALA A 340 23.52 23.24 31.62
C ALA A 340 24.78 23.52 32.46
N ASP A 341 25.51 24.56 32.10
CA ASP A 341 26.71 25.03 32.83
C ASP A 341 26.41 26.22 33.73
N ASN A 342 27.48 26.87 34.25
CA ASN A 342 27.43 28.04 35.14
C ASN A 342 26.46 27.85 36.34
N GLY A 343 26.36 26.62 36.87
CA GLY A 343 25.52 26.34 38.06
C GLY A 343 24.01 26.37 37.76
N ALA A 344 23.60 26.46 36.49
CA ALA A 344 22.19 26.40 36.12
C ALA A 344 21.66 24.98 36.31
N THR A 345 20.39 24.90 36.69
CA THR A 345 19.65 23.64 36.94
C THR A 345 18.69 23.34 35.79
N VAL A 346 18.73 22.10 35.30
CA VAL A 346 17.87 21.59 34.23
C VAL A 346 17.51 20.14 34.56
N ALA A 347 16.37 19.65 34.05
CA ALA A 347 16.04 18.23 34.05
C ALA A 347 17.09 17.48 33.19
N PRO A 348 17.77 16.42 33.72
CA PRO A 348 18.85 15.76 32.97
C PRO A 348 18.38 15.04 31.71
N THR A 349 17.10 14.74 31.62
CA THR A 349 16.45 14.17 30.45
C THR A 349 15.06 14.74 30.22
N VAL A 350 14.68 14.88 28.93
CA VAL A 350 13.32 15.25 28.49
C VAL A 350 12.88 14.28 27.40
N THR A 351 11.56 14.13 27.21
CA THR A 351 11.00 13.19 26.22
C THR A 351 10.15 13.93 25.19
N THR A 352 10.38 13.68 23.89
CA THR A 352 9.68 14.35 22.80
C THR A 352 8.22 13.97 22.70
N GLN A 353 7.38 14.94 22.35
CA GLN A 353 5.95 14.79 22.05
C GLN A 353 5.74 14.21 20.64
N PRO A 354 4.48 13.93 20.21
CA PRO A 354 4.18 13.35 18.89
C PRO A 354 4.71 14.17 17.69
N ASP A 355 4.87 15.48 17.84
CA ASP A 355 5.43 16.38 16.83
C ASP A 355 6.97 16.41 16.82
N GLY A 356 7.62 15.60 17.63
CA GLY A 356 9.07 15.53 17.81
C GLY A 356 9.67 16.67 18.64
N THR A 357 8.86 17.54 19.25
CA THR A 357 9.36 18.67 20.05
C THR A 357 9.25 18.38 21.55
N VAL A 358 10.07 19.07 22.35
CA VAL A 358 9.93 19.13 23.80
C VAL A 358 10.54 20.43 24.33
N GLU A 359 9.93 21.00 25.36
CA GLU A 359 10.41 22.20 26.05
C GLU A 359 11.41 21.81 27.17
N ILE A 360 12.47 22.62 27.31
CA ILE A 360 13.50 22.53 28.33
C ILE A 360 13.38 23.79 29.19
N SER A 361 13.12 23.61 30.50
CA SER A 361 13.13 24.69 31.50
C SER A 361 14.46 24.71 32.25
N VAL A 362 15.11 25.86 32.29
CA VAL A 362 16.40 26.08 32.93
C VAL A 362 16.27 27.18 33.97
N THR A 363 16.71 26.95 35.20
CA THR A 363 16.76 27.94 36.30
C THR A 363 18.18 28.13 36.80
N SER A 364 18.49 29.26 37.40
CA SER A 364 19.80 29.51 37.99
C SER A 364 19.70 30.46 39.21
N GLN A 365 20.62 30.29 40.17
CA GLN A 365 20.91 31.27 41.23
C GLN A 365 22.12 32.13 40.88
N THR A 366 22.81 31.82 39.79
CA THR A 366 23.97 32.57 39.30
C THR A 366 23.62 33.39 38.08
N ALA A 367 23.80 34.68 38.14
CA ALA A 367 23.64 35.57 36.97
C ALA A 367 24.78 35.36 35.98
N GLY A 368 24.46 35.54 34.68
CA GLY A 368 25.41 35.35 33.61
C GLY A 368 24.88 34.41 32.54
N VAL A 369 25.75 34.05 31.61
CA VAL A 369 25.40 33.17 30.48
C VAL A 369 25.59 31.71 30.91
N SER A 370 24.60 30.89 30.63
CA SER A 370 24.63 29.42 30.76
C SER A 370 24.44 28.77 29.39
N ALA A 371 25.37 27.90 28.99
CA ALA A 371 25.23 27.07 27.82
C ALA A 371 24.34 25.84 28.14
N VAL A 372 23.25 25.70 27.42
CA VAL A 372 22.35 24.53 27.53
C VAL A 372 22.62 23.61 26.35
N THR A 373 22.99 22.38 26.64
CA THR A 373 23.38 21.37 25.66
C THR A 373 22.37 20.22 25.65
N ALA A 374 21.77 19.95 24.47
CA ALA A 374 20.89 18.82 24.24
C ALA A 374 21.62 17.76 23.39
N THR A 375 21.48 16.48 23.77
CA THR A 375 22.16 15.36 23.10
C THR A 375 21.23 14.17 22.94
N ILE A 376 21.23 13.58 21.73
CA ILE A 376 20.60 12.29 21.44
C ILE A 376 21.52 11.49 20.51
N ASN A 377 21.77 10.22 20.81
CA ASN A 377 22.76 9.41 20.09
C ASN A 377 24.11 10.17 19.99
N SER A 378 24.61 10.40 18.78
CA SER A 378 25.82 11.20 18.51
C SER A 378 25.54 12.66 18.13
N SER A 379 24.27 13.08 18.10
CA SER A 379 23.86 14.43 17.74
C SER A 379 23.80 15.31 18.98
N THR A 380 24.49 16.46 18.93
CA THR A 380 24.56 17.44 20.02
C THR A 380 24.36 18.84 19.46
N GLN A 381 23.54 19.65 20.17
CA GLN A 381 23.42 21.09 19.92
C GLN A 381 23.45 21.85 21.24
N SER A 382 23.99 23.05 21.23
CA SER A 382 24.08 23.95 22.39
C SER A 382 23.52 25.32 22.03
N GLN A 383 22.82 25.94 23.01
CA GLN A 383 22.36 27.32 22.95
C GLN A 383 22.64 28.02 24.29
N ASN A 384 22.95 29.30 24.25
CA ASN A 384 23.17 30.12 25.42
C ASN A 384 21.86 30.76 25.90
N VAL A 385 21.63 30.73 27.20
CA VAL A 385 20.61 31.53 27.89
C VAL A 385 21.28 32.43 28.90
N THR A 386 20.72 33.61 29.17
CA THR A 386 21.25 34.60 30.09
C THR A 386 20.35 34.72 31.32
N PHE A 387 20.94 34.65 32.48
CA PHE A 387 20.27 34.99 33.73
C PHE A 387 20.70 36.35 34.22
N ILE A 388 19.76 37.18 34.68
CA ILE A 388 20.04 38.52 35.20
C ILE A 388 19.92 38.52 36.72
N ALA A 389 20.73 39.33 37.41
CA ALA A 389 20.64 39.47 38.86
C ALA A 389 19.28 40.08 39.27
N ASP A 390 18.70 39.58 40.37
CA ASP A 390 17.38 40.04 40.84
C ASP A 390 17.48 41.36 41.65
N VAL A 391 17.17 42.45 40.98
CA VAL A 391 17.21 43.83 41.54
C VAL A 391 16.27 44.01 42.72
N ARG A 392 15.20 43.19 42.84
CA ARG A 392 14.23 43.28 43.93
C ARG A 392 14.80 42.86 45.28
N THR A 393 15.83 42.04 45.28
CA THR A 393 16.48 41.52 46.47
C THR A 393 17.81 42.22 46.76
N ALA A 394 18.04 43.40 46.12
CA ALA A 394 19.25 44.17 46.28
C ALA A 394 19.59 44.46 47.76
N LYS A 395 20.83 44.15 48.14
CA LYS A 395 21.36 44.38 49.51
C LYS A 395 22.77 44.94 49.45
N ILE A 396 23.18 45.67 50.49
CA ILE A 396 24.59 46.01 50.71
C ILE A 396 25.29 44.73 51.15
N ALA A 397 26.15 44.18 50.29
CA ALA A 397 26.91 42.97 50.55
C ALA A 397 28.18 43.27 51.34
N ASP A 398 28.78 44.42 51.03
CA ASP A 398 30.03 44.84 51.70
C ASP A 398 30.16 46.36 51.69
N LEU A 399 30.88 46.92 52.73
CA LEU A 399 31.30 48.33 52.85
C LEU A 399 32.68 48.37 53.43
N VAL A 400 33.66 48.66 52.60
CA VAL A 400 35.11 48.59 53.01
C VAL A 400 35.73 49.99 52.96
N VAL A 401 36.53 50.36 53.97
CA VAL A 401 37.33 51.59 53.97
C VAL A 401 38.55 51.35 53.08
N ILE A 402 38.74 52.20 52.05
CA ILE A 402 39.83 52.11 51.06
C ILE A 402 40.95 53.10 51.50
N LYS A 403 40.56 54.30 51.92
CA LYS A 403 41.49 55.29 52.47
C LYS A 403 40.93 55.93 53.72
N ASP A 404 41.76 56.00 54.75
CA ASP A 404 41.43 56.58 56.02
C ASP A 404 42.51 57.61 56.48
N GLY A 405 42.24 58.42 57.53
CA GLY A 405 43.17 59.32 58.10
C GLY A 405 43.40 60.61 57.27
N SER A 406 42.45 61.03 56.44
CA SER A 406 42.51 62.31 55.72
C SER A 406 42.41 63.46 56.62
N GLU A 407 43.01 64.62 56.25
CA GLU A 407 42.94 65.87 56.97
C GLU A 407 41.55 66.46 57.04
N ALA A 408 41.15 67.02 58.13
CA ALA A 408 39.87 67.70 58.33
C ALA A 408 39.89 69.11 57.75
N ASP A 409 40.21 69.25 56.45
CA ASP A 409 40.32 70.51 55.68
C ASP A 409 39.06 70.78 54.85
N GLY A 410 38.08 69.90 54.89
CA GLY A 410 36.84 69.98 54.07
C GLY A 410 37.01 69.60 52.58
N SER A 411 38.24 69.24 52.14
CA SER A 411 38.54 68.94 50.76
C SER A 411 39.20 67.55 50.58
N THR A 412 40.04 67.15 51.47
CA THR A 412 40.73 65.86 51.41
C THR A 412 39.81 64.75 51.89
N ALA A 413 39.49 63.83 50.97
CA ALA A 413 38.49 62.77 51.21
C ALA A 413 39.10 61.51 51.76
N ASN A 414 38.42 60.88 52.76
CA ASN A 414 38.47 59.46 53.01
C ASN A 414 37.56 58.77 51.97
N THR A 415 37.94 57.56 51.57
CA THR A 415 37.16 56.80 50.53
C THR A 415 36.77 55.43 51.10
N LEU A 416 35.53 55.05 50.78
CA LEU A 416 34.95 53.68 51.03
C LEU A 416 34.49 53.11 49.71
N GLN A 417 34.49 51.78 49.61
CA GLN A 417 33.83 51.05 48.50
C GLN A 417 32.66 50.28 49.08
N VAL A 418 31.47 50.47 48.43
CA VAL A 418 30.31 49.67 48.71
C VAL A 418 30.10 48.66 47.60
N LYS A 419 29.69 47.42 47.95
CA LYS A 419 29.30 46.39 47.01
C LYS A 419 27.84 46.04 47.22
N VAL A 420 27.07 46.05 46.14
CA VAL A 420 25.66 45.71 46.13
C VAL A 420 25.49 44.41 45.37
N THR A 421 24.77 43.46 45.95
CA THR A 421 24.41 42.18 45.34
C THR A 421 22.93 41.90 45.54
N ASP A 422 22.41 40.92 44.79
CA ASP A 422 21.11 40.31 45.08
C ASP A 422 21.19 39.36 46.28
N ALA A 423 20.10 38.61 46.59
CA ALA A 423 20.04 37.65 47.67
C ALA A 423 21.06 36.51 47.54
N PHE A 424 21.40 36.12 46.27
CA PHE A 424 22.30 35.02 45.95
C PHE A 424 23.77 35.45 45.77
N GLY A 425 24.06 36.76 45.84
CA GLY A 425 25.42 37.30 45.74
C GLY A 425 25.81 37.76 44.35
N ASN A 426 24.87 37.80 43.39
CA ASN A 426 25.13 38.32 42.04
C ASN A 426 25.28 39.85 42.12
N ALA A 427 26.30 40.39 41.48
CA ALA A 427 26.58 41.84 41.44
C ALA A 427 25.43 42.60 40.75
N LEU A 428 25.04 43.72 41.32
CA LEU A 428 23.96 44.56 40.81
C LEU A 428 24.50 45.89 40.30
N ALA A 429 24.52 46.07 39.01
CA ALA A 429 24.85 47.32 38.31
C ALA A 429 23.72 48.34 38.38
N GLY A 430 24.05 49.62 38.29
CA GLY A 430 23.10 50.71 38.17
C GLY A 430 22.17 50.93 39.36
N GLN A 431 22.51 50.34 40.53
CA GLN A 431 21.70 50.49 41.74
C GLN A 431 22.07 51.81 42.46
N THR A 432 21.05 52.55 42.87
CA THR A 432 21.21 53.76 43.65
C THR A 432 21.32 53.41 45.14
N VAL A 433 22.48 53.71 45.72
CA VAL A 433 22.77 53.52 47.16
C VAL A 433 22.64 54.86 47.83
N SER A 434 21.85 54.95 48.89
CA SER A 434 21.78 56.15 49.77
C SER A 434 22.95 56.12 50.75
N VAL A 435 23.62 57.28 50.91
CA VAL A 435 24.79 57.42 51.78
C VAL A 435 24.53 58.53 52.78
N MET A 436 24.87 58.27 54.08
CA MET A 436 24.83 59.23 55.12
C MET A 436 26.17 59.22 55.88
N ALA A 437 26.70 60.37 56.20
CA ALA A 437 27.87 60.51 57.03
C ALA A 437 27.55 61.28 58.35
N GLY A 438 28.12 60.79 59.47
CA GLY A 438 27.94 61.43 60.79
C GLY A 438 29.02 62.45 61.10
N ASN A 439 28.97 63.04 62.36
CA ASN A 439 29.96 63.97 62.88
C ASN A 439 30.25 65.17 61.95
N GLY A 440 29.22 65.70 61.23
CA GLY A 440 29.43 66.86 60.35
C GLY A 440 30.21 66.57 59.07
N ALA A 441 30.55 65.33 58.77
CA ALA A 441 31.18 64.96 57.51
C ALA A 441 30.18 65.03 56.34
N THR A 442 30.73 65.35 55.17
CA THR A 442 29.92 65.56 53.92
C THR A 442 30.25 64.44 52.89
N THR A 443 29.20 63.93 52.25
CA THR A 443 29.30 62.93 51.18
C THR A 443 28.20 63.20 50.18
N ALA A 444 28.30 62.63 48.97
CA ALA A 444 27.15 62.59 48.04
C ALA A 444 26.04 61.80 48.70
N PRO A 445 24.76 62.28 48.70
CA PRO A 445 23.65 61.58 49.37
C PRO A 445 23.26 60.28 48.70
N THR A 446 23.64 60.09 47.42
CA THR A 446 23.44 58.89 46.63
C THR A 446 24.63 58.62 45.72
N VAL A 447 24.97 57.34 45.52
CA VAL A 447 25.93 56.86 44.54
C VAL A 447 25.33 55.71 43.74
N THR A 448 25.83 55.48 42.51
CA THR A 448 25.27 54.46 41.59
C THR A 448 26.35 53.38 41.32
N THR A 449 25.99 52.08 41.46
CA THR A 449 26.90 50.98 41.27
C THR A 449 27.34 50.81 39.81
N GLN A 450 28.57 50.41 39.60
CA GLN A 450 29.17 50.02 38.32
C GLN A 450 28.76 48.59 37.93
N PRO A 451 29.13 48.06 36.74
CA PRO A 451 28.78 46.72 36.27
C PRO A 451 29.20 45.58 37.21
N ASP A 452 30.25 45.76 38.00
CA ASP A 452 30.73 44.80 39.00
C ASP A 452 29.99 44.90 40.35
N GLY A 453 28.94 45.75 40.44
CA GLY A 453 28.17 45.99 41.65
C GLY A 453 28.87 46.86 42.68
N THR A 454 30.05 47.43 42.39
CA THR A 454 30.78 48.30 43.33
C THR A 454 30.57 49.76 42.98
N VAL A 455 30.76 50.64 44.01
CA VAL A 455 30.89 52.07 43.83
C VAL A 455 31.70 52.68 44.94
N GLU A 456 32.51 53.68 44.65
CA GLU A 456 33.30 54.42 45.62
C GLU A 456 32.49 55.59 46.24
N ILE A 457 32.65 55.75 47.54
CA ILE A 457 32.07 56.84 48.37
C ILE A 457 33.17 57.71 48.84
N SER A 458 33.19 59.00 48.50
CA SER A 458 34.07 60.01 49.00
C SER A 458 33.43 60.79 50.13
N VAL A 459 34.15 60.88 51.23
CA VAL A 459 33.71 61.58 52.47
C VAL A 459 34.76 62.61 52.88
N THR A 460 34.31 63.85 53.02
CA THR A 460 35.16 64.95 53.53
C THR A 460 34.65 65.49 54.85
N SER A 461 35.52 66.13 55.70
CA SER A 461 35.11 66.76 56.93
C SER A 461 35.94 67.95 57.29
N GLN A 462 35.33 68.94 57.94
CA GLN A 462 36.03 70.06 58.61
C GLN A 462 36.22 69.78 60.07
N THR A 463 35.73 68.63 60.59
CA THR A 463 35.80 68.23 61.99
C THR A 463 36.68 67.00 62.11
N ALA A 464 37.78 67.10 62.91
CA ALA A 464 38.60 65.92 63.19
C ALA A 464 37.88 64.95 64.12
N GLY A 465 38.18 63.66 63.99
CA GLY A 465 37.54 62.60 64.74
C GLY A 465 36.86 61.56 63.83
N ALA A 466 36.25 60.60 64.48
CA ALA A 466 35.57 59.51 63.72
C ALA A 466 34.22 59.95 63.20
N SER A 467 33.96 59.65 61.94
CA SER A 467 32.68 59.82 61.27
C SER A 467 32.13 58.42 60.85
N THR A 468 30.89 58.12 61.24
CA THR A 468 30.22 56.88 60.80
C THR A 468 29.60 57.14 59.44
N VAL A 469 30.02 56.36 58.44
CA VAL A 469 29.44 56.36 57.10
C VAL A 469 28.49 55.18 56.96
N THR A 470 27.24 55.43 56.62
CA THR A 470 26.20 54.40 56.44
C THR A 470 25.78 54.37 54.94
N ALA A 471 25.93 53.21 54.28
CA ALA A 471 25.37 52.93 52.97
C ALA A 471 24.10 52.09 53.11
N SER A 472 23.03 52.42 52.38
CA SER A 472 21.76 51.73 52.45
C SER A 472 21.07 51.61 51.09
N ILE A 473 20.42 50.45 50.87
CA ILE A 473 19.56 50.16 49.73
C ILE A 473 18.40 49.27 50.20
N ASN A 474 17.19 49.54 49.78
CA ASN A 474 16.01 48.84 50.27
C ASN A 474 15.98 48.78 51.80
N ASN A 475 15.91 47.58 52.38
CA ASN A 475 15.96 47.32 53.84
C ASN A 475 17.35 46.87 54.34
N SER A 476 18.39 47.00 53.50
CA SER A 476 19.75 46.58 53.83
C SER A 476 20.63 47.84 54.08
N SER A 477 21.39 47.81 55.18
CA SER A 477 22.39 48.86 55.46
C SER A 477 23.63 48.28 56.14
N LEU A 478 24.78 48.87 55.82
CA LEU A 478 26.02 48.66 56.52
C LEU A 478 26.64 50.04 56.90
N SER A 479 27.36 50.05 58.01
CA SER A 479 28.09 51.23 58.50
C SER A 479 29.51 50.94 58.75
N GLN A 480 30.43 51.89 58.44
CA GLN A 480 31.84 51.86 58.71
C GLN A 480 32.29 53.25 59.27
N ASN A 481 33.30 53.24 60.14
CA ASN A 481 33.89 54.45 60.63
C ASN A 481 35.11 54.83 59.79
N VAL A 482 35.21 56.15 59.47
CA VAL A 482 36.44 56.77 58.96
C VAL A 482 36.88 57.85 59.93
N THR A 483 38.16 58.04 60.03
CA THR A 483 38.79 59.03 60.98
C THR A 483 39.38 60.18 60.18
N PHE A 484 39.08 61.38 60.60
CA PHE A 484 39.72 62.57 60.05
C PHE A 484 40.75 63.12 61.12
N VAL A 485 41.93 63.42 60.68
CA VAL A 485 42.97 64.04 61.52
C VAL A 485 42.94 65.53 61.47
N ALA A 486 43.34 66.22 62.52
CA ALA A 486 43.34 67.67 62.52
C ALA A 486 44.35 68.21 61.49
N ASP A 487 43.96 69.23 60.69
CA ASP A 487 44.85 69.92 59.77
C ASP A 487 45.87 70.78 60.59
N VAL A 488 47.08 70.25 60.63
CA VAL A 488 48.16 70.93 61.36
C VAL A 488 48.74 72.15 60.62
N SER A 489 48.41 72.24 59.27
CA SER A 489 48.88 73.34 58.46
C SER A 489 48.14 74.66 58.78
N THR A 490 46.91 74.54 59.28
CA THR A 490 46.06 75.67 59.68
C THR A 490 45.99 75.89 61.14
N ALA A 491 46.92 75.27 61.94
CA ALA A 491 46.97 75.34 63.35
C ALA A 491 47.06 76.83 63.88
N LYS A 492 46.20 77.17 64.77
CA LYS A 492 46.17 78.49 65.39
C LYS A 492 46.07 78.32 66.92
N ILE A 493 46.67 79.32 67.67
CA ILE A 493 46.44 79.37 69.10
C ILE A 493 44.99 79.83 69.29
N ALA A 494 44.14 78.94 69.78
CA ALA A 494 42.70 79.16 69.99
C ALA A 494 42.48 79.96 71.31
N ASP A 495 43.33 79.75 72.30
CA ASP A 495 43.22 80.41 73.59
C ASP A 495 44.62 80.49 74.29
N LEU A 496 44.87 81.58 74.93
CA LEU A 496 46.02 81.78 75.76
C LEU A 496 45.54 82.19 77.14
N VAL A 497 45.46 81.23 78.00
CA VAL A 497 44.97 81.45 79.41
C VAL A 497 46.15 81.68 80.29
N VAL A 498 46.13 82.79 81.01
CA VAL A 498 47.10 83.02 82.09
C VAL A 498 46.69 82.15 83.26
N ILE A 499 47.45 81.09 83.56
CA ILE A 499 47.14 80.13 84.60
C ILE A 499 47.55 80.70 86.03
N LYS A 500 48.51 81.65 86.07
CA LYS A 500 48.91 82.29 87.27
C LYS A 500 49.38 83.75 87.00
N ASP A 501 48.67 84.66 87.56
CA ASP A 501 49.08 86.07 87.55
C ASP A 501 49.41 86.46 88.98
N GLY A 502 50.33 87.40 89.18
CA GLY A 502 50.68 87.90 90.43
C GLY A 502 51.67 87.05 91.30
N SER A 503 52.82 86.81 90.81
CA SER A 503 53.90 86.37 91.71
C SER A 503 54.44 87.58 92.53
N GLU A 504 54.47 87.41 93.77
CA GLU A 504 55.05 88.46 94.67
C GLU A 504 56.48 88.73 94.23
N ALA A 505 56.76 90.00 94.10
CA ALA A 505 58.14 90.44 93.89
C ALA A 505 58.86 90.44 95.22
N ASP A 506 59.44 89.31 95.64
CA ASP A 506 60.34 89.26 96.80
C ASP A 506 61.77 89.31 96.25
N GLY A 507 62.33 90.39 96.49
CA GLY A 507 63.71 90.65 96.10
C GLY A 507 64.72 89.88 96.93
N SER A 508 65.35 88.89 96.43
CA SER A 508 66.65 88.38 96.92
C SER A 508 67.40 87.76 95.69
#